data_2c15f74fc375fe607fc1275f678c224d
#
_entry.id   2c15f74fc375fe607fc1275f678c224d
#
_cell.length_a   1.000
_cell.length_b   1.000
_cell.length_c   1.000
_cell.angle_alpha   90.00
_cell.angle_beta   90.00
_cell.angle_gamma   90.00
#
_symmetry.space_group_name_H-M   'P 1'
#
loop_
_entity.id
_entity.type
_entity.pdbx_description
1 polymer ?
#
loop_
_entity_poly.entity_id
_entity_poly.type
_entity_poly.pdbx_seq_one_letter_code
_entity_poly.pdbx_strand_id
1 'polypeptide(L)'
;PSREPQSIYVDGFCIYGLTEYAKATGHEKSLDIALESYTHASPKLDDHRLVRTMPHPIPRGYRSHGPLMLFAHVFHELGILSGKEDIKQRALELADKILTQHLDPESGQLHEFVAPGGQKDSSDIGQTAIPGHVVESMWFLEEIYRYHGQSEKIPLLLETIRIHLELGWDQQFGGLVLAAHLGGGKPQWHNPLGKIW
;
A
#
# COMPACT_ATOMS: atom_id res chain seq x y z
N PRO A 1 -11.90 15.27 22.69
CA PRO A 1 -11.47 14.44 21.59
C PRO A 1 -11.57 15.26 20.31
N SER A 2 -10.48 15.35 19.53
CA SER A 2 -10.54 16.05 18.23
C SER A 2 -11.54 15.32 17.33
N ARG A 3 -12.38 16.05 16.60
CA ARG A 3 -13.29 15.50 15.60
C ARG A 3 -12.59 15.25 14.26
N GLU A 4 -11.28 15.47 14.20
CA GLU A 4 -10.50 15.25 12.98
C GLU A 4 -10.18 13.76 12.80
N PRO A 5 -10.25 13.24 11.56
CA PRO A 5 -9.84 11.87 11.29
C PRO A 5 -8.38 11.66 11.69
N GLN A 6 -8.13 10.60 12.45
CA GLN A 6 -6.81 10.28 12.99
C GLN A 6 -5.94 9.55 11.96
N SER A 7 -6.54 8.65 11.18
CA SER A 7 -5.82 7.82 10.21
C SER A 7 -6.75 7.34 9.11
N ILE A 8 -6.31 7.42 7.86
CA ILE A 8 -7.05 6.89 6.70
C ILE A 8 -7.13 5.35 6.71
N TYR A 9 -6.21 4.69 7.42
CA TYR A 9 -6.23 3.24 7.57
C TYR A 9 -7.52 2.73 8.25
N VAL A 10 -8.13 3.54 9.12
CA VAL A 10 -9.41 3.19 9.76
C VAL A 10 -10.51 3.04 8.70
N ASP A 11 -10.58 3.97 7.74
CA ASP A 11 -11.52 3.87 6.61
C ASP A 11 -11.25 2.59 5.81
N GLY A 12 -9.98 2.29 5.50
CA GLY A 12 -9.58 1.10 4.75
C GLY A 12 -9.97 -0.21 5.46
N PHE A 13 -9.62 -0.37 6.72
CA PHE A 13 -9.97 -1.57 7.49
C PHE A 13 -11.48 -1.71 7.74
N CYS A 14 -12.21 -0.60 7.86
CA CYS A 14 -13.66 -0.62 7.94
C CYS A 14 -14.28 -1.17 6.65
N ILE A 15 -13.85 -0.65 5.49
CA ILE A 15 -14.31 -1.12 4.19
C ILE A 15 -13.97 -2.61 4.03
N TYR A 16 -12.73 -3.01 4.32
CA TYR A 16 -12.29 -4.39 4.16
C TYR A 16 -13.08 -5.36 5.05
N GLY A 17 -13.16 -5.07 6.36
CA GLY A 17 -13.89 -5.92 7.30
C GLY A 17 -15.37 -6.08 6.97
N LEU A 18 -16.04 -4.98 6.54
CA LEU A 18 -17.45 -5.01 6.12
C LEU A 18 -17.64 -5.77 4.81
N THR A 19 -16.70 -5.64 3.86
CA THR A 19 -16.69 -6.39 2.60
C THR A 19 -16.57 -7.88 2.87
N GLU A 20 -15.58 -8.30 3.65
CA GLU A 20 -15.37 -9.71 3.99
C GLU A 20 -16.53 -10.29 4.80
N TYR A 21 -17.10 -9.52 5.72
CA TYR A 21 -18.28 -9.95 6.45
C TYR A 21 -19.50 -10.13 5.53
N ALA A 22 -19.75 -9.19 4.62
CA ALA A 22 -20.82 -9.30 3.64
C ALA A 22 -20.61 -10.50 2.70
N LYS A 23 -19.39 -10.73 2.22
CA LYS A 23 -18.98 -11.87 1.40
C LYS A 23 -19.25 -13.19 2.09
N ALA A 24 -18.94 -13.30 3.38
CA ALA A 24 -19.11 -14.53 4.15
C ALA A 24 -20.56 -14.84 4.56
N THR A 25 -21.39 -13.79 4.76
CA THR A 25 -22.72 -13.94 5.39
C THR A 25 -23.89 -13.57 4.48
N GLY A 26 -23.64 -12.88 3.37
CA GLY A 26 -24.67 -12.27 2.54
C GLY A 26 -25.36 -11.05 3.18
N HIS A 27 -24.75 -10.43 4.20
CA HIS A 27 -25.37 -9.32 4.93
C HIS A 27 -25.29 -8.01 4.14
N GLU A 28 -26.37 -7.70 3.39
CA GLU A 28 -26.47 -6.56 2.45
C GLU A 28 -26.12 -5.22 3.09
N LYS A 29 -26.61 -4.95 4.31
CA LYS A 29 -26.32 -3.68 5.00
C LYS A 29 -24.84 -3.44 5.25
N SER A 30 -24.04 -4.49 5.44
CA SER A 30 -22.56 -4.34 5.56
C SER A 30 -21.95 -3.91 4.24
N LEU A 31 -22.42 -4.45 3.14
CA LEU A 31 -22.01 -4.02 1.81
C LEU A 31 -22.36 -2.55 1.53
N ASP A 32 -23.58 -2.13 1.90
CA ASP A 32 -24.00 -0.74 1.74
C ASP A 32 -23.07 0.22 2.52
N ILE A 33 -22.75 -0.12 3.78
CA ILE A 33 -21.85 0.71 4.60
C ILE A 33 -20.43 0.71 4.01
N ALA A 34 -19.95 -0.41 3.47
CA ALA A 34 -18.64 -0.47 2.81
C ALA A 34 -18.60 0.45 1.57
N LEU A 35 -19.65 0.44 0.75
CA LEU A 35 -19.79 1.32 -0.42
C LEU A 35 -19.88 2.80 -0.04
N GLU A 36 -20.60 3.14 1.02
CA GLU A 36 -20.65 4.51 1.55
C GLU A 36 -19.25 4.94 2.03
N SER A 37 -18.58 4.09 2.77
CA SER A 37 -17.20 4.33 3.24
C SER A 37 -16.21 4.50 2.08
N TYR A 38 -16.33 3.70 1.02
CA TYR A 38 -15.57 3.87 -0.21
C TYR A 38 -15.75 5.26 -0.83
N THR A 39 -17.01 5.69 -0.96
CA THR A 39 -17.35 7.01 -1.55
C THR A 39 -16.70 8.15 -0.75
N HIS A 40 -16.57 7.98 0.57
CA HIS A 40 -15.94 8.96 1.45
C HIS A 40 -14.40 8.89 1.41
N ALA A 41 -13.82 7.71 1.32
CA ALA A 41 -12.36 7.51 1.39
C ALA A 41 -11.64 7.74 0.05
N SER A 42 -12.23 7.27 -1.06
CA SER A 42 -11.56 7.25 -2.38
C SER A 42 -11.07 8.61 -2.85
N PRO A 43 -11.83 9.72 -2.75
CA PRO A 43 -11.34 11.03 -3.18
C PRO A 43 -10.16 11.57 -2.36
N LYS A 44 -10.03 11.14 -1.08
CA LYS A 44 -8.93 11.58 -0.22
C LYS A 44 -7.57 11.08 -0.73
N LEU A 45 -7.53 9.94 -1.42
CA LEU A 45 -6.30 9.35 -1.93
C LEU A 45 -5.66 10.14 -3.09
N ASP A 46 -6.39 11.07 -3.69
CA ASP A 46 -5.88 11.92 -4.76
C ASP A 46 -5.19 13.18 -4.21
N ASP A 47 -5.50 13.58 -2.98
CA ASP A 47 -4.86 14.70 -2.30
C ASP A 47 -4.03 14.20 -1.10
N HIS A 48 -2.71 14.14 -1.29
CA HIS A 48 -1.78 13.69 -0.25
C HIS A 48 -1.89 14.46 1.09
N ARG A 49 -2.46 15.68 1.08
CA ARG A 49 -2.68 16.48 2.29
C ARG A 49 -3.83 15.94 3.15
N LEU A 50 -4.72 15.16 2.54
CA LEU A 50 -5.85 14.50 3.21
C LEU A 50 -5.50 13.09 3.69
N VAL A 51 -4.40 12.51 3.20
CA VAL A 51 -3.91 11.19 3.61
C VAL A 51 -3.11 11.34 4.90
N ARG A 52 -3.77 11.10 6.04
CA ARG A 52 -3.12 11.06 7.35
C ARG A 52 -2.99 9.62 7.82
N THR A 53 -1.86 9.30 8.43
CA THR A 53 -1.57 7.97 8.99
C THR A 53 -1.18 8.07 10.45
N MET A 54 -1.64 7.12 11.26
CA MET A 54 -1.29 6.97 12.66
C MET A 54 -1.15 5.48 12.99
N PRO A 55 -0.26 5.08 13.89
CA PRO A 55 0.58 5.88 14.79
C PRO A 55 1.83 6.47 14.12
N HIS A 56 2.14 6.12 12.87
CA HIS A 56 3.32 6.56 12.13
C HIS A 56 2.89 7.59 11.07
N PRO A 57 3.03 8.90 11.34
CA PRO A 57 2.65 9.93 10.39
C PRO A 57 3.59 9.92 9.17
N ILE A 58 3.01 10.17 8.01
CA ILE A 58 3.79 10.36 6.79
C ILE A 58 4.71 11.59 6.98
N PRO A 59 6.01 11.48 6.68
CA PRO A 59 6.92 12.61 6.76
C PRO A 59 6.43 13.80 5.92
N ARG A 60 6.62 15.01 6.45
CA ARG A 60 6.14 16.22 5.78
C ARG A 60 6.78 16.36 4.40
N GLY A 61 5.96 16.58 3.38
CA GLY A 61 6.41 16.75 2.00
C GLY A 61 6.56 15.44 1.23
N TYR A 62 6.14 14.32 1.81
CA TYR A 62 6.17 13.01 1.14
C TYR A 62 4.78 12.42 0.96
N ARG A 63 4.71 11.44 0.08
CA ARG A 63 3.63 10.46 -0.05
C ARG A 63 4.14 9.11 0.38
N SER A 64 3.30 8.32 1.05
CA SER A 64 3.62 6.96 1.46
C SER A 64 2.98 5.95 0.52
N HIS A 65 3.69 4.86 0.29
CA HIS A 65 3.23 3.69 -0.44
C HIS A 65 2.09 2.95 0.30
N GLY A 66 2.19 2.83 1.63
CA GLY A 66 1.27 2.02 2.43
C GLY A 66 -0.23 2.30 2.21
N PRO A 67 -0.72 3.56 2.21
CA PRO A 67 -2.12 3.84 1.90
C PRO A 67 -2.55 3.37 0.51
N LEU A 68 -1.71 3.56 -0.51
CA LEU A 68 -2.03 3.11 -1.88
C LEU A 68 -2.16 1.58 -1.93
N MET A 69 -1.25 0.87 -1.27
CA MET A 69 -1.26 -0.59 -1.14
C MET A 69 -2.57 -1.09 -0.54
N LEU A 70 -2.91 -0.60 0.66
CA LEU A 70 -4.12 -1.05 1.35
C LEU A 70 -5.38 -0.78 0.52
N PHE A 71 -5.52 0.43 0.00
CA PHE A 71 -6.74 0.81 -0.72
C PHE A 71 -6.85 0.18 -2.11
N ALA A 72 -5.74 -0.14 -2.78
CA ALA A 72 -5.78 -0.92 -4.02
C ALA A 72 -6.43 -2.29 -3.78
N HIS A 73 -5.98 -3.02 -2.74
CA HIS A 73 -6.54 -4.32 -2.39
C HIS A 73 -8.00 -4.22 -1.91
N VAL A 74 -8.26 -3.34 -0.98
CA VAL A 74 -9.60 -3.18 -0.37
C VAL A 74 -10.66 -2.79 -1.40
N PHE A 75 -10.31 -1.91 -2.35
CA PHE A 75 -11.22 -1.55 -3.43
C PHE A 75 -11.38 -2.66 -4.46
N HIS A 76 -10.33 -3.46 -4.68
CA HIS A 76 -10.45 -4.66 -5.51
C HIS A 76 -11.49 -5.63 -4.95
N GLU A 77 -11.37 -6.00 -3.68
CA GLU A 77 -12.30 -6.92 -3.02
C GLU A 77 -13.74 -6.37 -3.00
N LEU A 78 -13.90 -5.08 -2.65
CA LEU A 78 -15.21 -4.43 -2.68
C LEU A 78 -15.80 -4.38 -4.09
N GLY A 79 -14.99 -4.08 -5.10
CA GLY A 79 -15.39 -4.04 -6.51
C GLY A 79 -15.83 -5.40 -7.02
N ILE A 80 -15.12 -6.47 -6.65
CA ILE A 80 -15.48 -7.85 -6.97
C ILE A 80 -16.83 -8.21 -6.34
N LEU A 81 -16.98 -8.02 -5.02
CA LEU A 81 -18.20 -8.39 -4.31
C LEU A 81 -19.42 -7.60 -4.79
N SER A 82 -19.28 -6.29 -4.99
CA SER A 82 -20.38 -5.41 -5.40
C SER A 82 -20.70 -5.47 -6.89
N GLY A 83 -19.81 -6.04 -7.71
CA GLY A 83 -19.94 -6.02 -9.18
C GLY A 83 -19.72 -4.66 -9.83
N LYS A 84 -19.24 -3.64 -9.08
CA LYS A 84 -19.06 -2.26 -9.55
C LYS A 84 -17.75 -2.09 -10.30
N GLU A 85 -17.83 -1.84 -11.60
CA GLU A 85 -16.66 -1.73 -12.47
C GLU A 85 -15.81 -0.48 -12.18
N ASP A 86 -16.43 0.62 -11.81
CA ASP A 86 -15.76 1.86 -11.41
C ASP A 86 -14.85 1.67 -10.17
N ILE A 87 -15.28 0.84 -9.21
CA ILE A 87 -14.49 0.51 -8.02
C ILE A 87 -13.30 -0.39 -8.39
N LYS A 88 -13.51 -1.39 -9.26
CA LYS A 88 -12.43 -2.26 -9.75
C LYS A 88 -11.40 -1.47 -10.53
N GLN A 89 -11.85 -0.57 -11.40
CA GLN A 89 -10.98 0.33 -12.15
C GLN A 89 -10.19 1.25 -11.22
N ARG A 90 -10.82 1.75 -10.13
CA ARG A 90 -10.13 2.54 -9.12
C ARG A 90 -9.03 1.76 -8.40
N ALA A 91 -9.24 0.49 -8.11
CA ALA A 91 -8.22 -0.39 -7.55
C ALA A 91 -7.01 -0.53 -8.49
N LEU A 92 -7.26 -0.74 -9.79
CA LEU A 92 -6.22 -0.80 -10.82
C LEU A 92 -5.43 0.51 -10.92
N GLU A 93 -6.10 1.67 -10.88
CA GLU A 93 -5.44 2.98 -10.88
C GLU A 93 -4.49 3.16 -9.69
N LEU A 94 -4.88 2.69 -8.49
CA LEU A 94 -4.02 2.76 -7.31
C LEU A 94 -2.83 1.80 -7.44
N ALA A 95 -3.04 0.60 -7.99
CA ALA A 95 -1.97 -0.34 -8.29
C ALA A 95 -0.96 0.24 -9.30
N ASP A 96 -1.43 0.86 -10.36
CA ASP A 96 -0.59 1.53 -11.35
C ASP A 96 0.17 2.72 -10.75
N LYS A 97 -0.45 3.49 -9.84
CA LYS A 97 0.25 4.56 -9.09
C LYS A 97 1.42 4.02 -8.26
N ILE A 98 1.30 2.84 -7.67
CA ILE A 98 2.41 2.22 -6.93
C ILE A 98 3.58 1.96 -7.86
N LEU A 99 3.35 1.29 -8.99
CA LEU A 99 4.43 0.98 -9.94
C LEU A 99 5.03 2.22 -10.60
N THR A 100 4.22 3.24 -10.90
CA THR A 100 4.70 4.43 -11.60
C THR A 100 5.36 5.47 -10.70
N GLN A 101 4.95 5.54 -9.41
CA GLN A 101 5.44 6.58 -8.49
C GLN A 101 6.47 6.04 -7.50
N HIS A 102 6.29 4.84 -6.97
CA HIS A 102 7.12 4.29 -5.90
C HIS A 102 8.20 3.31 -6.39
N LEU A 103 7.96 2.56 -7.46
CA LEU A 103 8.94 1.63 -8.02
C LEU A 103 10.00 2.38 -8.83
N ASP A 104 11.26 2.03 -8.64
CA ASP A 104 12.34 2.40 -9.55
C ASP A 104 12.50 1.30 -10.60
N PRO A 105 12.21 1.59 -11.89
CA PRO A 105 12.25 0.58 -12.93
C PRO A 105 13.66 0.09 -13.28
N GLU A 106 14.71 0.86 -12.94
CA GLU A 106 16.10 0.47 -13.23
C GLU A 106 16.62 -0.51 -12.18
N SER A 107 16.35 -0.25 -10.90
CA SER A 107 16.84 -1.07 -9.79
C SER A 107 15.84 -2.14 -9.32
N GLY A 108 14.56 -2.01 -9.66
CA GLY A 108 13.47 -2.83 -9.13
C GLY A 108 13.16 -2.54 -7.65
N GLN A 109 13.74 -1.49 -7.10
CA GLN A 109 13.53 -1.08 -5.71
C GLN A 109 12.27 -0.24 -5.56
N LEU A 110 11.50 -0.47 -4.49
CA LEU A 110 10.30 0.27 -4.18
C LEU A 110 10.52 1.14 -2.94
N HIS A 111 10.29 2.44 -3.13
CA HIS A 111 10.44 3.46 -2.10
C HIS A 111 9.17 3.58 -1.26
N GLU A 112 9.28 3.50 0.08
CA GLU A 112 8.13 3.75 0.96
C GLU A 112 7.64 5.20 0.84
N PHE A 113 8.56 6.16 0.71
CA PHE A 113 8.26 7.57 0.63
C PHE A 113 8.80 8.18 -0.66
N VAL A 114 7.95 8.96 -1.34
CA VAL A 114 8.32 9.74 -2.52
C VAL A 114 7.78 11.16 -2.39
N ALA A 115 8.46 12.13 -3.00
CA ALA A 115 7.93 13.48 -3.07
C ALA A 115 6.63 13.52 -3.89
N PRO A 116 5.77 14.55 -3.72
CA PRO A 116 4.58 14.72 -4.56
C PRO A 116 4.95 14.75 -6.04
N GLY A 117 4.30 13.87 -6.83
CA GLY A 117 4.67 13.67 -8.23
C GLY A 117 5.57 12.45 -8.47
N GLY A 118 5.94 11.70 -7.44
CA GLY A 118 6.72 10.46 -7.55
C GLY A 118 8.23 10.70 -7.67
N GLN A 119 8.71 11.91 -7.38
CA GLN A 119 10.15 12.15 -7.36
C GLN A 119 10.79 11.40 -6.19
N LYS A 120 11.81 10.62 -6.51
CA LYS A 120 12.67 9.92 -5.58
C LYS A 120 13.85 10.80 -5.23
N ASP A 121 14.28 10.80 -3.97
CA ASP A 121 15.42 11.58 -3.52
C ASP A 121 16.42 10.72 -2.73
N SER A 122 17.60 11.26 -2.51
CA SER A 122 18.72 10.60 -1.83
C SER A 122 18.72 10.80 -0.31
N SER A 123 17.70 11.43 0.26
CA SER A 123 17.56 11.57 1.71
C SER A 123 17.26 10.20 2.36
N ASP A 124 17.56 10.06 3.64
CA ASP A 124 17.22 8.85 4.40
C ASP A 124 15.73 8.51 4.31
N ILE A 125 14.85 9.53 4.25
CA ILE A 125 13.41 9.33 4.08
C ILE A 125 13.12 8.78 2.68
N GLY A 126 13.65 9.42 1.64
CA GLY A 126 13.46 8.99 0.24
C GLY A 126 14.09 7.62 -0.05
N GLN A 127 15.10 7.22 0.71
CA GLN A 127 15.76 5.91 0.59
C GLN A 127 15.19 4.86 1.54
N THR A 128 14.05 5.11 2.16
CA THR A 128 13.39 4.13 3.05
C THR A 128 12.56 3.14 2.25
N ALA A 129 12.73 1.86 2.56
CA ALA A 129 11.83 0.77 2.19
C ALA A 129 11.29 0.07 3.44
N ILE A 130 10.07 -0.45 3.35
CA ILE A 130 9.48 -1.35 4.34
C ILE A 130 9.28 -2.71 3.64
N PRO A 131 10.25 -3.65 3.76
CA PRO A 131 10.25 -4.89 2.97
C PRO A 131 8.96 -5.69 3.07
N GLY A 132 8.34 -5.76 4.26
CA GLY A 132 7.07 -6.43 4.46
C GLY A 132 5.91 -5.78 3.67
N HIS A 133 5.82 -4.44 3.67
CA HIS A 133 4.85 -3.71 2.84
C HIS A 133 5.05 -4.02 1.34
N VAL A 134 6.31 -4.14 0.91
CA VAL A 134 6.59 -4.42 -0.50
C VAL A 134 6.11 -5.81 -0.89
N VAL A 135 6.42 -6.83 -0.07
CA VAL A 135 5.98 -8.21 -0.33
C VAL A 135 4.45 -8.29 -0.37
N GLU A 136 3.78 -7.69 0.61
CA GLU A 136 2.33 -7.65 0.71
C GLU A 136 1.71 -6.90 -0.46
N SER A 137 2.27 -5.74 -0.83
CA SER A 137 1.80 -4.95 -1.96
C SER A 137 1.89 -5.71 -3.28
N MET A 138 3.04 -6.34 -3.54
CA MET A 138 3.21 -7.08 -4.81
C MET A 138 2.26 -8.26 -4.92
N TRP A 139 1.90 -8.90 -3.81
CA TRP A 139 0.87 -9.91 -3.78
C TRP A 139 -0.51 -9.31 -4.13
N PHE A 140 -0.91 -8.20 -3.52
CA PHE A 140 -2.17 -7.53 -3.86
C PHE A 140 -2.23 -7.08 -5.32
N LEU A 141 -1.14 -6.54 -5.84
CA LEU A 141 -1.04 -6.12 -7.23
C LEU A 141 -1.13 -7.30 -8.19
N GLU A 142 -0.58 -8.45 -7.83
CA GLU A 142 -0.66 -9.67 -8.62
C GLU A 142 -2.12 -10.09 -8.84
N GLU A 143 -2.94 -10.11 -7.80
CA GLU A 143 -4.37 -10.43 -7.88
C GLU A 143 -5.11 -9.43 -8.77
N ILE A 144 -4.86 -8.12 -8.57
CA ILE A 144 -5.49 -7.05 -9.35
C ILE A 144 -5.12 -7.18 -10.84
N TYR A 145 -3.83 -7.33 -11.15
CA TYR A 145 -3.39 -7.43 -12.55
C TYR A 145 -3.86 -8.72 -13.23
N ARG A 146 -3.91 -9.85 -12.53
CA ARG A 146 -4.51 -11.08 -13.09
C ARG A 146 -5.98 -10.87 -13.42
N TYR A 147 -6.73 -10.25 -12.52
CA TYR A 147 -8.14 -9.98 -12.75
C TYR A 147 -8.37 -9.12 -14.00
N HIS A 148 -7.52 -8.10 -14.19
CA HIS A 148 -7.61 -7.19 -15.35
C HIS A 148 -6.88 -7.70 -16.61
N GLY A 149 -6.40 -8.94 -16.63
CA GLY A 149 -5.73 -9.54 -17.78
C GLY A 149 -4.34 -8.99 -18.10
N GLN A 150 -3.69 -8.33 -17.12
CA GLN A 150 -2.36 -7.70 -17.27
C GLN A 150 -1.24 -8.56 -16.64
N SER A 151 -1.27 -9.87 -16.92
CA SER A 151 -0.33 -10.84 -16.33
C SER A 151 1.12 -10.63 -16.77
N GLU A 152 1.39 -9.87 -17.79
CA GLU A 152 2.73 -9.46 -18.24
C GLU A 152 3.50 -8.66 -17.20
N LYS A 153 2.80 -8.04 -16.22
CA LYS A 153 3.42 -7.30 -15.12
C LYS A 153 3.95 -8.21 -13.99
N ILE A 154 3.47 -9.45 -13.90
CA ILE A 154 3.78 -10.35 -12.77
C ILE A 154 5.27 -10.64 -12.62
N PRO A 155 6.08 -10.86 -13.68
CA PRO A 155 7.52 -11.04 -13.50
C PRO A 155 8.21 -9.88 -12.79
N LEU A 156 7.78 -8.64 -13.05
CA LEU A 156 8.28 -7.45 -12.36
C LEU A 156 7.93 -7.48 -10.87
N LEU A 157 6.71 -7.87 -10.51
CA LEU A 157 6.28 -7.96 -9.12
C LEU A 157 7.11 -9.00 -8.34
N LEU A 158 7.34 -10.17 -8.94
CA LEU A 158 8.14 -11.24 -8.34
C LEU A 158 9.59 -10.80 -8.12
N GLU A 159 10.17 -10.10 -9.08
CA GLU A 159 11.54 -9.59 -8.94
C GLU A 159 11.63 -8.51 -7.86
N THR A 160 10.62 -7.63 -7.77
CA THR A 160 10.53 -6.62 -6.70
C THR A 160 10.44 -7.30 -5.31
N ILE A 161 9.67 -8.38 -5.17
CA ILE A 161 9.62 -9.19 -3.94
C ILE A 161 11.01 -9.74 -3.61
N ARG A 162 11.69 -10.37 -4.58
CA ARG A 162 13.02 -10.97 -4.38
C ARG A 162 14.03 -9.94 -3.87
N ILE A 163 14.09 -8.77 -4.50
CA ILE A 163 15.00 -7.69 -4.13
C ILE A 163 14.74 -7.24 -2.67
N HIS A 164 13.49 -7.09 -2.26
CA HIS A 164 13.16 -6.60 -0.93
C HIS A 164 13.26 -7.67 0.16
N LEU A 165 13.07 -8.95 -0.19
CA LEU A 165 13.39 -10.04 0.71
C LEU A 165 14.90 -10.09 1.00
N GLU A 166 15.74 -9.96 -0.02
CA GLU A 166 17.21 -9.91 0.15
C GLU A 166 17.64 -8.68 0.95
N LEU A 167 17.05 -7.51 0.65
CA LEU A 167 17.37 -6.26 1.36
C LEU A 167 16.98 -6.31 2.84
N GLY A 168 15.84 -6.90 3.17
CA GLY A 168 15.26 -6.87 4.51
C GLY A 168 15.53 -8.11 5.36
N TRP A 169 16.11 -9.17 4.81
CA TRP A 169 16.33 -10.41 5.55
C TRP A 169 17.48 -10.30 6.56
N ASP A 170 17.20 -10.62 7.82
CA ASP A 170 18.23 -10.71 8.85
C ASP A 170 18.98 -12.04 8.72
N GLN A 171 20.23 -11.96 8.28
CA GLN A 171 21.07 -13.12 8.04
C GLN A 171 21.47 -13.86 9.32
N GLN A 172 21.45 -13.20 10.47
CA GLN A 172 21.87 -13.79 11.74
C GLN A 172 20.72 -14.48 12.47
N PHE A 173 19.55 -13.84 12.54
CA PHE A 173 18.43 -14.29 13.35
C PHE A 173 17.19 -14.70 12.54
N GLY A 174 17.22 -14.52 11.22
CA GLY A 174 16.07 -14.71 10.34
C GLY A 174 14.99 -13.64 10.51
N GLY A 175 14.00 -13.64 9.62
CA GLY A 175 12.89 -12.68 9.58
C GLY A 175 13.23 -11.38 8.88
N LEU A 176 12.19 -10.60 8.56
CA LEU A 176 12.34 -9.31 7.89
C LEU A 176 12.44 -8.17 8.92
N VAL A 177 13.35 -7.24 8.67
CA VAL A 177 13.41 -5.98 9.42
C VAL A 177 12.21 -5.10 9.06
N LEU A 178 11.78 -4.26 10.01
CA LEU A 178 10.66 -3.35 9.77
C LEU A 178 10.95 -2.37 8.63
N ALA A 179 12.14 -1.77 8.64
CA ALA A 179 12.55 -0.81 7.63
C ALA A 179 14.01 -1.03 7.23
N ALA A 180 14.32 -0.78 5.97
CA ALA A 180 15.66 -0.86 5.39
C ALA A 180 15.95 0.43 4.59
N HIS A 181 17.23 0.74 4.43
CA HIS A 181 17.69 1.80 3.55
C HIS A 181 18.08 1.20 2.18
N LEU A 182 17.52 1.72 1.09
CA LEU A 182 17.73 1.19 -0.27
C LEU A 182 19.19 1.20 -0.72
N GLY A 183 19.98 2.17 -0.26
CA GLY A 183 21.42 2.22 -0.47
C GLY A 183 22.24 1.38 0.51
N GLY A 184 21.62 0.56 1.34
CA GLY A 184 22.24 -0.22 2.41
C GLY A 184 22.38 0.56 3.72
N GLY A 185 22.37 -0.16 4.84
CA GLY A 185 22.45 0.43 6.17
C GLY A 185 21.11 0.56 6.88
N LYS A 186 21.06 1.42 7.90
CA LYS A 186 19.88 1.60 8.77
C LYS A 186 19.19 2.91 8.45
N PRO A 187 17.89 2.92 8.12
CA PRO A 187 17.15 4.16 7.95
C PRO A 187 16.98 4.87 9.29
N GLN A 188 17.06 6.20 9.29
CA GLN A 188 16.86 7.02 10.50
C GLN A 188 15.40 7.33 10.78
N TRP A 189 14.54 7.15 9.77
CA TRP A 189 13.12 7.47 9.87
C TRP A 189 12.38 6.65 10.92
N HIS A 190 12.76 5.40 11.12
CA HIS A 190 12.04 4.48 12.02
C HIS A 190 13.00 3.56 12.76
N ASN A 191 12.53 2.89 13.83
CA ASN A 191 13.37 1.91 14.53
C ASN A 191 13.63 0.68 13.64
N PRO A 192 14.83 0.56 13.07
CA PRO A 192 15.12 -0.49 12.10
C PRO A 192 15.28 -1.87 12.73
N LEU A 193 15.35 -1.94 14.06
CA LEU A 193 15.55 -3.19 14.81
C LEU A 193 14.23 -3.90 15.10
N GLY A 194 13.08 -3.24 14.86
CA GLY A 194 11.79 -3.90 14.95
C GLY A 194 11.62 -4.94 13.84
N LYS A 195 11.20 -6.14 14.21
CA LYS A 195 10.78 -7.18 13.27
C LYS A 195 9.29 -7.39 13.44
N ILE A 196 8.54 -7.14 12.40
CA ILE A 196 7.07 -7.28 12.42
C ILE A 196 6.62 -8.41 11.50
N TRP A 197 7.40 -8.69 10.50
CA TRP A 197 7.05 -9.63 9.41
C TRP A 197 7.71 -10.99 9.57
#